data_b5d8698c205d4ee9645b7303545546b6
#
_entry.id   b5d8698c205d4ee9645b7303545546b6
#
_cell.length_a   1.000
_cell.length_b   1.000
_cell.length_c   1.000
_cell.angle_alpha   90.00
_cell.angle_beta   90.00
_cell.angle_gamma   90.00
#
_symmetry.space_group_name_H-M   'P 1'
#
loop_
_entity.id
_entity.type
_entity.pdbx_description
1 polymer ?
#
loop_
_entity_poly.entity_id
_entity_poly.type
_entity_poly.pdbx_seq_one_letter_code
_entity_poly.pdbx_strand_id
1 'polypeptide(L)'
;MKLIKIILLIVIVLCLTFMVIGCVDNSFVDNEEKKHIEVIIKNKNTPFWTVVEMGAVAAGKEFGVDVHFDGPTDEKDIDGQINMVRKAIESETDALVLAACDYERLVDIAHVAVSEKIPVITIDSGLNSQKVKSFIGTDNVDAGKKLGQALVDKVGDKCKIAVMSFVKGAASCDQREEGLFETLSMYKEIQVLETMYCNSDEDTAEKLTLDIIEKYPDIEAIVGLNANGTTGAAIAIIKLKKANIIKIIGFDSTPEEIRYVEKDIIQSLVVQNPFSMGYLGVKYAYDAINNEKVPKIVDTGSTVIDK
;
A
#
# COMPACT_ATOMS: atom_id res chain seq x y z
N MET A 1 70.00 45.80 10.04
CA MET A 1 69.57 44.42 10.43
C MET A 1 68.36 44.37 11.34
N LYS A 2 68.19 45.16 12.36
CA LYS A 2 67.01 45.08 13.27
C LYS A 2 65.72 45.46 12.62
N LEU A 3 65.64 46.44 11.71
CA LEU A 3 64.45 46.90 11.01
C LEU A 3 63.91 45.83 10.07
N ILE A 4 64.76 45.11 9.35
CA ILE A 4 64.39 44.01 8.41
C ILE A 4 63.78 42.83 9.18
N LYS A 5 64.29 42.51 10.37
CA LYS A 5 63.73 41.44 11.21
C LYS A 5 62.34 41.79 11.75
N ILE A 6 62.07 43.06 12.08
CA ILE A 6 60.77 43.54 12.53
C ILE A 6 59.76 43.49 11.39
N ILE A 7 60.12 43.93 10.19
CA ILE A 7 59.22 43.84 9.00
C ILE A 7 58.90 42.40 8.67
N LEU A 8 59.89 41.51 8.72
CA LEU A 8 59.66 40.07 8.45
C LEU A 8 58.73 39.43 9.49
N LEU A 9 58.87 39.82 10.75
CA LEU A 9 57.97 39.34 11.82
C LEU A 9 56.54 39.83 11.63
N ILE A 10 56.33 41.07 11.24
CA ILE A 10 55.00 41.66 10.96
C ILE A 10 54.32 40.93 9.75
N VAL A 11 55.10 40.64 8.71
CA VAL A 11 54.57 39.95 7.53
C VAL A 11 54.16 38.49 7.90
N ILE A 12 54.97 37.79 8.71
CA ILE A 12 54.65 36.44 9.17
C ILE A 12 53.40 36.45 10.05
N VAL A 13 53.24 37.42 10.95
CA VAL A 13 52.03 37.55 11.79
C VAL A 13 50.80 37.90 10.93
N LEU A 14 50.94 38.77 9.93
CA LEU A 14 49.84 39.05 8.99
C LEU A 14 49.45 37.80 8.15
N CYS A 15 50.41 37.02 7.67
CA CYS A 15 50.15 35.79 6.93
C CYS A 15 49.49 34.74 7.81
N LEU A 16 49.87 34.61 9.08
CA LEU A 16 49.24 33.72 10.04
C LEU A 16 47.81 34.12 10.40
N THR A 17 47.54 35.44 10.51
CA THR A 17 46.17 35.92 10.72
C THR A 17 45.28 35.72 9.50
N PHE A 18 45.78 35.85 8.27
CA PHE A 18 45.04 35.52 7.05
C PHE A 18 44.76 34.00 6.90
N MET A 19 45.69 33.13 7.35
CA MET A 19 45.43 31.67 7.36
C MET A 19 44.38 31.26 8.38
N VAL A 20 44.24 31.93 9.49
CA VAL A 20 43.21 31.60 10.51
C VAL A 20 41.83 32.10 10.09
N ILE A 21 41.73 33.19 9.30
CA ILE A 21 40.45 33.71 8.78
C ILE A 21 39.96 32.89 7.59
N GLY A 22 40.83 32.16 6.87
CA GLY A 22 40.48 31.31 5.74
C GLY A 22 39.95 29.91 6.13
N CYS A 23 39.98 29.53 7.40
CA CYS A 23 39.49 28.23 7.91
C CYS A 23 38.24 28.34 8.79
N VAL A 24 37.50 29.44 8.71
CA VAL A 24 36.10 29.40 9.12
C VAL A 24 35.35 28.82 7.95
N ASP A 25 35.30 27.47 7.91
CA ASP A 25 34.26 26.78 7.17
C ASP A 25 32.92 27.33 7.68
N ASN A 26 32.39 28.33 6.96
CA ASN A 26 30.99 28.64 6.99
C ASN A 26 30.28 27.45 6.33
N SER A 27 30.31 26.30 6.95
CA SER A 27 29.19 25.39 6.84
C SER A 27 28.02 26.11 7.56
N PHE A 28 27.43 27.08 6.87
CA PHE A 28 26.01 27.29 7.02
C PHE A 28 25.41 25.89 6.71
N VAL A 29 25.20 25.11 7.75
CA VAL A 29 24.19 24.08 7.72
C VAL A 29 22.94 24.89 7.43
N ASP A 30 22.59 24.96 6.16
CA ASP A 30 21.25 25.34 5.74
C ASP A 30 20.36 24.34 6.48
N ASN A 31 19.82 24.77 7.59
CA ASN A 31 18.84 24.04 8.35
C ASN A 31 17.52 24.26 7.60
N GLU A 32 17.50 23.88 6.29
CA GLU A 32 16.24 23.76 5.59
C GLU A 32 15.42 22.77 6.41
N GLU A 33 14.34 23.27 6.96
CA GLU A 33 13.38 22.48 7.69
C GLU A 33 12.96 21.32 6.79
N LYS A 34 13.23 20.08 7.23
CA LYS A 34 12.95 18.90 6.41
C LYS A 34 11.50 18.89 6.04
N LYS A 35 11.22 18.66 4.76
CA LYS A 35 9.86 18.48 4.29
C LYS A 35 9.21 17.30 5.00
N HIS A 36 7.99 17.51 5.47
CA HIS A 36 7.20 16.52 6.18
C HIS A 36 6.13 15.92 5.26
N ILE A 37 6.15 14.59 5.11
CA ILE A 37 5.17 13.85 4.30
C ILE A 37 4.38 12.93 5.22
N GLU A 38 3.08 13.14 5.26
CA GLU A 38 2.16 12.28 5.99
C GLU A 38 1.69 11.14 5.09
N VAL A 39 1.86 9.89 5.53
CA VAL A 39 1.41 8.69 4.85
C VAL A 39 0.31 8.04 5.68
N ILE A 40 -0.93 8.14 5.21
CA ILE A 40 -2.11 7.59 5.89
C ILE A 40 -2.62 6.38 5.13
N ILE A 41 -2.53 5.21 5.77
CA ILE A 41 -2.90 3.91 5.22
C ILE A 41 -4.27 3.43 5.73
N LYS A 42 -4.72 2.24 5.27
CA LYS A 42 -6.04 1.71 5.63
C LYS A 42 -6.06 0.90 6.93
N ASN A 43 -4.96 0.20 7.25
CA ASN A 43 -4.87 -0.65 8.44
C ASN A 43 -3.43 -0.89 8.86
N LYS A 44 -3.01 -0.35 10.00
CA LYS A 44 -1.62 -0.45 10.49
C LYS A 44 -1.24 -1.81 11.08
N ASN A 45 -2.17 -2.73 11.21
CA ASN A 45 -1.96 -4.01 11.90
C ASN A 45 -1.68 -5.19 10.95
N THR A 46 -1.53 -4.96 9.64
CA THR A 46 -1.34 -6.06 8.68
C THR A 46 0.05 -6.08 8.05
N PRO A 47 0.62 -7.27 7.76
CA PRO A 47 1.95 -7.41 7.15
C PRO A 47 2.11 -6.70 5.80
N PHE A 48 1.05 -6.58 5.02
CA PHE A 48 1.05 -5.84 3.75
C PHE A 48 1.53 -4.39 3.97
N TRP A 49 0.94 -3.70 4.96
CA TRP A 49 1.27 -2.29 5.23
C TRP A 49 2.67 -2.10 5.81
N THR A 50 3.21 -3.09 6.52
CA THR A 50 4.63 -3.08 6.95
C THR A 50 5.58 -2.99 5.75
N VAL A 51 5.28 -3.69 4.65
CA VAL A 51 6.11 -3.63 3.43
C VAL A 51 5.94 -2.29 2.71
N VAL A 52 4.73 -1.71 2.70
CA VAL A 52 4.49 -0.34 2.19
C VAL A 52 5.30 0.67 3.01
N GLU A 53 5.30 0.55 4.36
CA GLU A 53 6.08 1.41 5.25
C GLU A 53 7.58 1.33 4.96
N MET A 54 8.11 0.12 4.75
CA MET A 54 9.52 -0.05 4.37
C MET A 54 9.88 0.73 3.11
N GLY A 55 9.02 0.72 2.11
CA GLY A 55 9.17 1.51 0.89
C GLY A 55 9.13 3.02 1.15
N ALA A 56 8.14 3.48 1.92
CA ALA A 56 7.99 4.89 2.29
C ALA A 56 9.20 5.42 3.06
N VAL A 57 9.67 4.66 4.05
CA VAL A 57 10.87 5.01 4.86
C VAL A 57 12.14 5.01 4.00
N ALA A 58 12.27 4.08 3.05
CA ALA A 58 13.40 4.05 2.12
C ALA A 58 13.46 5.33 1.27
N ALA A 59 12.32 5.72 0.69
CA ALA A 59 12.21 6.96 -0.06
C ALA A 59 12.46 8.20 0.82
N GLY A 60 11.92 8.24 2.05
CA GLY A 60 12.17 9.33 3.01
C GLY A 60 13.66 9.55 3.27
N LYS A 61 14.42 8.46 3.43
CA LYS A 61 15.88 8.51 3.60
C LYS A 61 16.60 8.99 2.34
N GLU A 62 16.17 8.52 1.16
CA GLU A 62 16.80 8.87 -0.11
C GLU A 62 16.61 10.34 -0.46
N PHE A 63 15.39 10.87 -0.28
CA PHE A 63 15.05 12.26 -0.63
C PHE A 63 15.25 13.25 0.53
N GLY A 64 15.69 12.79 1.70
CA GLY A 64 15.96 13.64 2.86
C GLY A 64 14.71 14.27 3.48
N VAL A 65 13.54 13.64 3.33
CA VAL A 65 12.27 14.09 3.89
C VAL A 65 11.91 13.32 5.16
N ASP A 66 11.12 13.93 6.02
CA ASP A 66 10.55 13.29 7.20
C ASP A 66 9.22 12.62 6.82
N VAL A 67 9.08 11.33 7.09
CA VAL A 67 7.91 10.55 6.75
C VAL A 67 7.25 10.06 8.02
N HIS A 68 6.03 10.52 8.27
CA HIS A 68 5.17 9.97 9.31
C HIS A 68 4.20 8.97 8.67
N PHE A 69 4.19 7.74 9.18
CA PHE A 69 3.40 6.64 8.64
C PHE A 69 2.43 6.14 9.70
N ASP A 70 1.13 6.31 9.49
CA ASP A 70 0.08 5.84 10.41
C ASP A 70 -1.21 5.48 9.64
N GLY A 71 -2.17 4.91 10.35
CA GLY A 71 -3.47 4.55 9.81
C GLY A 71 -4.42 4.05 10.90
N PRO A 72 -5.69 3.87 10.60
CA PRO A 72 -6.62 3.23 11.52
C PRO A 72 -6.21 1.78 11.80
N THR A 73 -6.78 1.20 12.84
CA THR A 73 -6.61 -0.22 13.18
C THR A 73 -7.65 -1.13 12.50
N ASP A 74 -8.65 -0.54 11.86
CA ASP A 74 -9.75 -1.21 11.15
C ASP A 74 -10.07 -0.40 9.88
N GLU A 75 -10.07 -1.05 8.72
CA GLU A 75 -10.38 -0.41 7.43
C GLU A 75 -11.82 0.16 7.35
N LYS A 76 -12.71 -0.23 8.25
CA LYS A 76 -14.06 0.34 8.36
C LYS A 76 -14.10 1.68 9.10
N ASP A 77 -13.04 2.05 9.80
CA ASP A 77 -12.97 3.32 10.53
C ASP A 77 -12.68 4.50 9.58
N ILE A 78 -13.59 4.70 8.64
CA ILE A 78 -13.49 5.76 7.63
C ILE A 78 -13.47 7.14 8.30
N ASP A 79 -14.30 7.35 9.33
CA ASP A 79 -14.36 8.62 10.06
C ASP A 79 -13.06 8.87 10.84
N GLY A 80 -12.45 7.83 11.39
CA GLY A 80 -11.12 7.89 11.97
C GLY A 80 -10.07 8.30 10.95
N GLN A 81 -10.08 7.71 9.74
CA GLN A 81 -9.16 8.08 8.67
C GLN A 81 -9.37 9.53 8.20
N ILE A 82 -10.63 10.00 8.06
CA ILE A 82 -10.95 11.41 7.76
C ILE A 82 -10.36 12.33 8.83
N ASN A 83 -10.46 11.96 10.12
CA ASN A 83 -9.90 12.75 11.21
C ASN A 83 -8.36 12.76 11.19
N MET A 84 -7.71 11.66 10.78
CA MET A 84 -6.25 11.62 10.59
C MET A 84 -5.82 12.58 9.48
N VAL A 85 -6.50 12.57 8.33
CA VAL A 85 -6.23 13.52 7.23
C VAL A 85 -6.44 14.96 7.70
N ARG A 86 -7.49 15.25 8.47
CA ARG A 86 -7.73 16.60 9.03
C ARG A 86 -6.56 17.05 9.93
N LYS A 87 -6.08 16.19 10.81
CA LYS A 87 -4.92 16.48 11.67
C LYS A 87 -3.65 16.72 10.86
N ALA A 88 -3.41 15.95 9.81
CA ALA A 88 -2.28 16.16 8.90
C ALA A 88 -2.34 17.57 8.26
N ILE A 89 -3.53 18.01 7.82
CA ILE A 89 -3.74 19.36 7.28
C ILE A 89 -3.50 20.42 8.36
N GLU A 90 -4.03 20.24 9.57
CA GLU A 90 -3.85 21.17 10.71
C GLU A 90 -2.39 21.26 11.18
N SER A 91 -1.60 20.20 10.97
CA SER A 91 -0.15 20.16 11.27
C SER A 91 0.71 20.71 10.12
N GLU A 92 0.10 21.30 9.10
CA GLU A 92 0.78 21.92 7.96
C GLU A 92 1.77 20.99 7.25
N THR A 93 1.39 19.69 7.07
CA THR A 93 2.21 18.74 6.31
C THR A 93 2.49 19.27 4.89
N ASP A 94 3.69 19.01 4.36
CA ASP A 94 4.06 19.47 3.01
C ASP A 94 3.38 18.63 1.91
N ALA A 95 3.04 17.36 2.17
CA ALA A 95 2.28 16.51 1.25
C ALA A 95 1.56 15.38 2.00
N LEU A 96 0.51 14.86 1.38
CA LEU A 96 -0.29 13.72 1.86
C LEU A 96 -0.18 12.55 0.86
N VAL A 97 0.23 11.39 1.37
CA VAL A 97 0.12 10.09 0.68
C VAL A 97 -1.01 9.32 1.35
N LEU A 98 -2.05 8.96 0.61
CA LEU A 98 -3.28 8.41 1.15
C LEU A 98 -3.67 7.09 0.46
N ALA A 99 -3.83 6.02 1.24
CA ALA A 99 -4.56 4.84 0.81
C ALA A 99 -5.99 4.93 1.35
N ALA A 100 -6.96 5.20 0.50
CA ALA A 100 -8.32 5.52 0.97
C ALA A 100 -9.10 4.27 1.39
N CYS A 101 -9.68 4.29 2.59
CA CYS A 101 -10.60 3.26 3.07
C CYS A 101 -11.91 3.22 2.28
N ASP A 102 -12.33 4.36 1.72
CA ASP A 102 -13.56 4.49 0.92
C ASP A 102 -13.33 5.44 -0.25
N TYR A 103 -13.81 5.03 -1.44
CA TYR A 103 -13.59 5.74 -2.70
C TYR A 103 -14.24 7.12 -2.75
N GLU A 104 -15.40 7.27 -2.10
CA GLU A 104 -16.23 8.49 -2.13
C GLU A 104 -16.05 9.35 -0.87
N ARG A 105 -16.09 8.74 0.31
CA ARG A 105 -16.17 9.47 1.60
C ARG A 105 -14.90 10.25 1.94
N LEU A 106 -13.73 9.87 1.38
CA LEU A 106 -12.48 10.61 1.60
C LEU A 106 -12.29 11.78 0.63
N VAL A 107 -13.17 11.94 -0.38
CA VAL A 107 -13.03 12.97 -1.43
C VAL A 107 -13.03 14.38 -0.84
N ASP A 108 -13.99 14.69 0.02
CA ASP A 108 -14.14 16.04 0.56
C ASP A 108 -12.93 16.48 1.37
N ILE A 109 -12.44 15.62 2.28
CA ILE A 109 -11.27 15.96 3.10
C ILE A 109 -9.97 16.02 2.27
N ALA A 110 -9.83 15.19 1.24
CA ALA A 110 -8.71 15.28 0.31
C ALA A 110 -8.77 16.60 -0.50
N HIS A 111 -9.97 17.08 -0.85
CA HIS A 111 -10.14 18.37 -1.50
C HIS A 111 -9.80 19.55 -0.57
N VAL A 112 -10.04 19.42 0.74
CA VAL A 112 -9.57 20.42 1.71
C VAL A 112 -8.04 20.48 1.69
N ALA A 113 -7.33 19.34 1.75
CA ALA A 113 -5.87 19.32 1.63
C ALA A 113 -5.38 20.03 0.35
N VAL A 114 -5.99 19.70 -0.81
CA VAL A 114 -5.65 20.35 -2.08
C VAL A 114 -5.90 21.87 -2.05
N SER A 115 -6.97 22.35 -1.40
CA SER A 115 -7.26 23.77 -1.28
C SER A 115 -6.26 24.53 -0.41
N GLU A 116 -5.69 23.85 0.60
CA GLU A 116 -4.57 24.34 1.43
C GLU A 116 -3.21 24.20 0.73
N LYS A 117 -3.19 23.81 -0.56
CA LYS A 117 -2.00 23.61 -1.39
C LYS A 117 -1.14 22.41 -1.00
N ILE A 118 -1.66 21.50 -0.21
CA ILE A 118 -1.02 20.24 0.13
C ILE A 118 -1.26 19.25 -1.03
N PRO A 119 -0.23 18.83 -1.78
CA PRO A 119 -0.38 17.84 -2.83
C PRO A 119 -0.83 16.48 -2.23
N VAL A 120 -1.81 15.85 -2.87
CA VAL A 120 -2.32 14.54 -2.47
C VAL A 120 -1.92 13.52 -3.52
N ILE A 121 -1.22 12.48 -3.07
CA ILE A 121 -0.89 11.27 -3.83
C ILE A 121 -1.73 10.13 -3.25
N THR A 122 -2.37 9.32 -4.07
CA THR A 122 -3.04 8.11 -3.59
C THR A 122 -2.23 6.85 -3.90
N ILE A 123 -2.23 5.89 -2.97
CA ILE A 123 -1.56 4.59 -3.13
C ILE A 123 -2.54 3.45 -2.84
N ASP A 124 -2.32 2.26 -3.38
CA ASP A 124 -3.12 1.04 -3.17
C ASP A 124 -4.60 1.18 -3.55
N SER A 125 -5.31 2.10 -2.94
CA SER A 125 -6.74 2.38 -3.16
C SER A 125 -6.94 3.86 -3.45
N GLY A 126 -7.57 4.17 -4.58
CA GLY A 126 -7.75 5.53 -5.08
C GLY A 126 -8.96 6.26 -4.47
N LEU A 127 -9.19 7.47 -4.99
CA LEU A 127 -10.33 8.34 -4.67
C LEU A 127 -11.09 8.72 -5.95
N ASN A 128 -12.38 8.95 -5.85
CA ASN A 128 -13.18 9.55 -6.94
C ASN A 128 -12.85 11.06 -7.08
N SER A 129 -11.62 11.34 -7.49
CA SER A 129 -11.15 12.72 -7.60
C SER A 129 -10.11 12.91 -8.68
N GLN A 130 -10.34 13.91 -9.54
CA GLN A 130 -9.35 14.38 -10.52
C GLN A 130 -8.34 15.38 -9.92
N LYS A 131 -8.54 15.83 -8.68
CA LYS A 131 -7.68 16.83 -8.01
C LYS A 131 -6.44 16.21 -7.39
N VAL A 132 -6.45 14.90 -7.10
CA VAL A 132 -5.24 14.20 -6.65
C VAL A 132 -4.17 14.23 -7.73
N LYS A 133 -2.91 14.32 -7.33
CA LYS A 133 -1.79 14.48 -8.26
C LYS A 133 -1.49 13.18 -9.02
N SER A 134 -1.52 12.04 -8.30
CA SER A 134 -1.17 10.71 -8.82
C SER A 134 -1.94 9.62 -8.07
N PHE A 135 -2.19 8.50 -8.75
CA PHE A 135 -2.52 7.21 -8.14
C PHE A 135 -1.38 6.22 -8.43
N ILE A 136 -0.92 5.52 -7.40
CA ILE A 136 0.16 4.53 -7.48
C ILE A 136 -0.34 3.24 -6.84
N GLY A 137 -0.49 2.20 -7.60
CA GLY A 137 -1.03 0.95 -7.08
C GLY A 137 -1.10 -0.12 -8.16
N THR A 138 -1.70 -1.23 -7.82
CA THR A 138 -1.99 -2.31 -8.76
C THR A 138 -3.14 -1.92 -9.68
N ASP A 139 -3.08 -2.30 -10.96
CA ASP A 139 -4.28 -2.40 -11.79
C ASP A 139 -5.15 -3.52 -11.21
N ASN A 140 -6.10 -3.12 -10.34
CA ASN A 140 -6.91 -4.07 -9.57
C ASN A 140 -7.92 -4.82 -10.44
N VAL A 141 -8.36 -4.24 -11.57
CA VAL A 141 -9.22 -4.95 -12.53
C VAL A 141 -8.42 -6.07 -13.22
N ASP A 142 -7.20 -5.76 -13.70
CA ASP A 142 -6.31 -6.77 -14.30
C ASP A 142 -5.92 -7.85 -13.28
N ALA A 143 -5.62 -7.46 -12.04
CA ALA A 143 -5.30 -8.41 -10.97
C ALA A 143 -6.50 -9.32 -10.61
N GLY A 144 -7.72 -8.78 -10.61
CA GLY A 144 -8.95 -9.58 -10.49
C GLY A 144 -9.16 -10.57 -11.63
N LYS A 145 -8.84 -10.16 -12.87
CA LYS A 145 -8.86 -11.06 -14.03
C LYS A 145 -7.84 -12.19 -13.89
N LYS A 146 -6.63 -11.89 -13.45
CA LYS A 146 -5.60 -12.89 -13.17
C LYS A 146 -6.05 -13.89 -12.11
N LEU A 147 -6.74 -13.40 -11.07
CA LEU A 147 -7.28 -14.25 -10.01
C LEU A 147 -8.35 -15.21 -10.55
N GLY A 148 -9.26 -14.71 -11.40
CA GLY A 148 -10.26 -15.54 -12.09
C GLY A 148 -9.63 -16.58 -13.00
N GLN A 149 -8.59 -16.22 -13.76
CA GLN A 149 -7.87 -17.17 -14.61
C GLN A 149 -7.13 -18.23 -13.79
N ALA A 150 -6.46 -17.83 -12.69
CA ALA A 150 -5.80 -18.76 -11.78
C ALA A 150 -6.78 -19.76 -11.14
N LEU A 151 -8.01 -19.34 -10.84
CA LEU A 151 -9.08 -20.24 -10.39
C LEU A 151 -9.37 -21.30 -11.47
N VAL A 152 -9.63 -20.88 -12.70
CA VAL A 152 -9.95 -21.80 -13.80
C VAL A 152 -8.79 -22.78 -14.05
N ASP A 153 -7.54 -22.31 -14.01
CA ASP A 153 -6.36 -23.13 -14.23
C ASP A 153 -6.17 -24.20 -13.13
N LYS A 154 -6.59 -23.93 -11.89
CA LYS A 154 -6.39 -24.83 -10.73
C LYS A 154 -7.60 -25.70 -10.41
N VAL A 155 -8.81 -25.26 -10.74
CA VAL A 155 -10.07 -25.94 -10.36
C VAL A 155 -10.84 -26.41 -11.60
N GLY A 156 -10.68 -25.75 -12.72
CA GLY A 156 -11.41 -26.03 -13.97
C GLY A 156 -12.54 -25.03 -14.22
N ASP A 157 -13.23 -25.25 -15.34
CA ASP A 157 -14.28 -24.37 -15.85
C ASP A 157 -15.70 -24.72 -15.34
N LYS A 158 -15.78 -25.71 -14.43
CA LYS A 158 -17.02 -26.17 -13.79
C LYS A 158 -16.77 -26.44 -12.32
N CYS A 159 -17.20 -25.53 -11.48
CA CYS A 159 -17.03 -25.65 -10.02
C CYS A 159 -17.99 -24.74 -9.25
N LYS A 160 -18.16 -25.05 -7.96
CA LYS A 160 -18.88 -24.22 -6.98
C LYS A 160 -17.89 -23.49 -6.10
N ILE A 161 -17.95 -22.18 -6.09
CA ILE A 161 -17.02 -21.34 -5.34
C ILE A 161 -17.72 -20.34 -4.43
N ALA A 162 -17.00 -19.84 -3.45
CA ALA A 162 -17.36 -18.62 -2.75
C ALA A 162 -16.21 -17.59 -2.86
N VAL A 163 -16.58 -16.31 -2.82
CA VAL A 163 -15.64 -15.21 -2.86
C VAL A 163 -15.53 -14.60 -1.46
N MET A 164 -14.30 -14.54 -0.93
CA MET A 164 -13.98 -13.86 0.31
C MET A 164 -13.40 -12.49 -0.03
N SER A 165 -14.26 -11.51 -0.10
CA SER A 165 -13.93 -10.11 -0.34
C SER A 165 -13.61 -9.39 0.97
N PHE A 166 -13.25 -8.09 0.93
CA PHE A 166 -12.77 -7.41 2.13
C PHE A 166 -13.63 -6.21 2.54
N VAL A 167 -13.44 -5.01 1.99
CA VAL A 167 -14.17 -3.80 2.41
C VAL A 167 -14.90 -3.20 1.20
N LYS A 168 -16.22 -3.33 1.21
CA LYS A 168 -17.06 -2.76 0.16
C LYS A 168 -16.96 -1.24 0.14
N GLY A 169 -16.80 -0.65 -1.07
CA GLY A 169 -16.63 0.79 -1.25
C GLY A 169 -15.16 1.25 -1.28
N ALA A 170 -14.20 0.40 -0.89
CA ALA A 170 -12.80 0.64 -1.19
C ALA A 170 -12.55 0.35 -2.68
N ALA A 171 -11.89 1.29 -3.41
CA ALA A 171 -11.68 1.15 -4.84
C ALA A 171 -10.97 -0.17 -5.23
N SER A 172 -9.95 -0.57 -4.46
CA SER A 172 -9.23 -1.83 -4.70
C SER A 172 -10.11 -3.07 -4.53
N CYS A 173 -11.08 -3.04 -3.60
CA CYS A 173 -12.03 -4.12 -3.39
C CYS A 173 -12.97 -4.27 -4.59
N ASP A 174 -13.65 -3.19 -4.93
CA ASP A 174 -14.68 -3.19 -5.97
C ASP A 174 -14.07 -3.52 -7.35
N GLN A 175 -12.86 -3.02 -7.64
CA GLN A 175 -12.15 -3.30 -8.90
C GLN A 175 -11.63 -4.75 -9.00
N ARG A 176 -11.16 -5.36 -7.89
CA ARG A 176 -10.79 -6.79 -7.89
C ARG A 176 -12.01 -7.68 -8.12
N GLU A 177 -13.15 -7.35 -7.50
CA GLU A 177 -14.42 -8.03 -7.79
C GLU A 177 -14.81 -7.88 -9.24
N GLU A 178 -14.76 -6.67 -9.81
CA GLU A 178 -15.06 -6.40 -11.20
C GLU A 178 -14.25 -7.31 -12.14
N GLY A 179 -12.93 -7.32 -12.00
CA GLY A 179 -12.03 -8.13 -12.84
C GLY A 179 -12.26 -9.63 -12.66
N LEU A 180 -12.46 -10.11 -11.43
CA LEU A 180 -12.79 -11.51 -11.14
C LEU A 180 -14.10 -11.91 -11.84
N PHE A 181 -15.17 -11.16 -11.63
CA PHE A 181 -16.48 -11.50 -12.20
C PHE A 181 -16.53 -11.33 -13.71
N GLU A 182 -15.78 -10.38 -14.28
CA GLU A 182 -15.63 -10.28 -15.74
C GLU A 182 -15.04 -11.58 -16.31
N THR A 183 -13.98 -12.11 -15.70
CA THR A 183 -13.39 -13.40 -16.11
C THR A 183 -14.35 -14.55 -15.91
N LEU A 184 -14.96 -14.68 -14.72
CA LEU A 184 -15.88 -15.78 -14.42
C LEU A 184 -17.11 -15.78 -15.32
N SER A 185 -17.55 -14.63 -15.82
CA SER A 185 -18.70 -14.54 -16.74
C SER A 185 -18.52 -15.32 -18.05
N MET A 186 -17.27 -15.62 -18.43
CA MET A 186 -16.92 -16.41 -19.60
C MET A 186 -17.09 -17.92 -19.36
N TYR A 187 -17.19 -18.36 -18.10
CA TYR A 187 -17.27 -19.78 -17.69
C TYR A 187 -18.62 -20.09 -17.05
N LYS A 188 -19.61 -20.42 -17.86
CA LYS A 188 -21.03 -20.56 -17.46
C LYS A 188 -21.32 -21.67 -16.44
N GLU A 189 -20.41 -22.63 -16.29
CA GLU A 189 -20.56 -23.73 -15.34
C GLU A 189 -19.88 -23.47 -13.99
N ILE A 190 -19.19 -22.33 -13.84
CA ILE A 190 -18.71 -21.84 -12.53
C ILE A 190 -19.88 -21.17 -11.80
N GLN A 191 -20.20 -21.69 -10.61
CA GLN A 191 -21.26 -21.17 -9.76
C GLN A 191 -20.67 -20.41 -8.58
N VAL A 192 -20.81 -19.09 -8.57
CA VAL A 192 -20.50 -18.27 -7.39
C VAL A 192 -21.67 -18.38 -6.42
N LEU A 193 -21.46 -19.11 -5.32
CA LEU A 193 -22.49 -19.37 -4.30
C LEU A 193 -22.80 -18.12 -3.48
N GLU A 194 -21.74 -17.47 -2.97
CA GLU A 194 -21.83 -16.21 -2.20
C GLU A 194 -20.55 -15.38 -2.35
N THR A 195 -20.70 -14.05 -2.20
CA THR A 195 -19.62 -13.11 -1.95
C THR A 195 -19.74 -12.62 -0.52
N MET A 196 -18.72 -12.87 0.30
CA MET A 196 -18.66 -12.53 1.73
C MET A 196 -17.63 -11.42 1.95
N TYR A 197 -17.85 -10.57 2.93
CA TYR A 197 -16.97 -9.43 3.24
C TYR A 197 -16.36 -9.60 4.64
N CYS A 198 -15.07 -9.89 4.70
CA CYS A 198 -14.37 -10.10 5.97
C CYS A 198 -13.85 -8.80 6.62
N ASN A 199 -14.00 -7.66 5.96
CA ASN A 199 -13.53 -6.35 6.43
C ASN A 199 -12.02 -6.31 6.74
N SER A 200 -11.21 -7.02 5.97
CA SER A 200 -9.76 -7.18 6.19
C SER A 200 -9.41 -7.73 7.58
N ASP A 201 -10.30 -8.55 8.14
CA ASP A 201 -10.14 -9.22 9.43
C ASP A 201 -10.06 -10.74 9.24
N GLU A 202 -8.97 -11.34 9.71
CA GLU A 202 -8.64 -12.75 9.51
C GLU A 202 -9.60 -13.67 10.26
N ASP A 203 -9.95 -13.32 11.51
CA ASP A 203 -10.87 -14.12 12.34
C ASP A 203 -12.28 -14.12 11.72
N THR A 204 -12.71 -12.98 11.18
CA THR A 204 -13.97 -12.86 10.45
C THR A 204 -13.94 -13.71 9.18
N ALA A 205 -12.85 -13.69 8.42
CA ALA A 205 -12.70 -14.52 7.23
C ALA A 205 -12.72 -16.01 7.54
N GLU A 206 -12.02 -16.42 8.60
CA GLU A 206 -12.09 -17.81 9.08
C GLU A 206 -13.53 -18.23 9.40
N LYS A 207 -14.24 -17.43 10.21
CA LYS A 207 -15.62 -17.72 10.61
C LYS A 207 -16.54 -17.82 9.39
N LEU A 208 -16.50 -16.84 8.49
CA LEU A 208 -17.32 -16.84 7.27
C LEU A 208 -17.01 -18.06 6.40
N THR A 209 -15.75 -18.49 6.35
CA THR A 209 -15.36 -19.69 5.60
C THR A 209 -15.90 -20.97 6.25
N LEU A 210 -15.90 -21.07 7.56
CA LEU A 210 -16.54 -22.21 8.27
C LEU A 210 -18.04 -22.26 8.00
N ASP A 211 -18.71 -21.12 8.11
CA ASP A 211 -20.15 -20.98 7.89
C ASP A 211 -20.56 -21.35 6.44
N ILE A 212 -19.78 -20.89 5.44
CA ILE A 212 -20.10 -21.17 4.02
C ILE A 212 -19.89 -22.65 3.67
N ILE A 213 -18.85 -23.30 4.25
CA ILE A 213 -18.57 -24.72 4.03
C ILE A 213 -19.65 -25.62 4.70
N GLU A 214 -20.18 -25.20 5.84
CA GLU A 214 -21.31 -25.87 6.48
C GLU A 214 -22.58 -25.75 5.64
N LYS A 215 -22.86 -24.55 5.12
CA LYS A 215 -24.02 -24.23 4.29
C LYS A 215 -23.99 -24.94 2.94
N TYR A 216 -22.80 -25.04 2.33
CA TYR A 216 -22.56 -25.64 1.02
C TYR A 216 -21.47 -26.71 1.10
N PRO A 217 -21.79 -27.95 1.55
CA PRO A 217 -20.79 -29.00 1.75
C PRO A 217 -20.06 -29.45 0.46
N ASP A 218 -20.62 -29.13 -0.69
CA ASP A 218 -20.12 -29.44 -2.02
C ASP A 218 -19.37 -28.27 -2.68
N ILE A 219 -18.98 -27.26 -1.90
CA ILE A 219 -18.11 -26.17 -2.36
C ILE A 219 -16.72 -26.71 -2.71
N GLU A 220 -16.14 -26.23 -3.82
CA GLU A 220 -14.89 -26.74 -4.36
C GLU A 220 -13.72 -25.75 -4.22
N ALA A 221 -14.03 -24.43 -4.16
CA ALA A 221 -12.99 -23.43 -3.94
C ALA A 221 -13.47 -22.19 -3.19
N ILE A 222 -12.52 -21.52 -2.52
CA ILE A 222 -12.66 -20.18 -1.96
C ILE A 222 -11.67 -19.25 -2.70
N VAL A 223 -12.17 -18.11 -3.14
CA VAL A 223 -11.35 -17.07 -3.78
C VAL A 223 -11.20 -15.90 -2.85
N GLY A 224 -10.00 -15.70 -2.30
CA GLY A 224 -9.68 -14.57 -1.40
C GLY A 224 -9.18 -13.36 -2.20
N LEU A 225 -9.72 -12.16 -1.90
CA LEU A 225 -9.39 -10.94 -2.64
C LEU A 225 -8.33 -10.07 -1.95
N ASN A 226 -7.87 -10.45 -0.73
CA ASN A 226 -6.75 -9.85 -0.02
C ASN A 226 -6.11 -10.87 0.94
N ALA A 227 -4.97 -10.50 1.54
CA ALA A 227 -4.22 -11.36 2.44
C ALA A 227 -5.06 -11.92 3.60
N ASN A 228 -5.80 -11.06 4.31
CA ASN A 228 -6.58 -11.47 5.49
C ASN A 228 -7.72 -12.44 5.11
N GLY A 229 -8.42 -12.17 4.00
CA GLY A 229 -9.44 -13.06 3.48
C GLY A 229 -8.88 -14.42 3.06
N THR A 230 -7.74 -14.41 2.39
CA THR A 230 -7.03 -15.62 1.94
C THR A 230 -6.52 -16.45 3.12
N THR A 231 -5.85 -15.79 4.09
CA THR A 231 -5.28 -16.47 5.27
C THR A 231 -6.37 -17.05 6.17
N GLY A 232 -7.44 -16.29 6.46
CA GLY A 232 -8.57 -16.79 7.26
C GLY A 232 -9.27 -17.97 6.61
N ALA A 233 -9.44 -17.96 5.28
CA ALA A 233 -9.96 -19.10 4.54
C ALA A 233 -9.04 -20.34 4.67
N ALA A 234 -7.72 -20.14 4.59
CA ALA A 234 -6.74 -21.22 4.74
C ALA A 234 -6.80 -21.83 6.15
N ILE A 235 -6.89 -21.02 7.20
CA ILE A 235 -7.03 -21.47 8.59
C ILE A 235 -8.29 -22.33 8.76
N ALA A 236 -9.42 -21.88 8.23
CA ALA A 236 -10.69 -22.64 8.30
C ALA A 236 -10.55 -24.03 7.63
N ILE A 237 -9.95 -24.08 6.44
CA ILE A 237 -9.77 -25.34 5.70
C ILE A 237 -8.82 -26.28 6.43
N ILE A 238 -7.76 -25.77 7.06
CA ILE A 238 -6.84 -26.56 7.90
C ILE A 238 -7.60 -27.15 9.09
N LYS A 239 -8.38 -26.33 9.82
CA LYS A 239 -9.18 -26.78 10.98
C LYS A 239 -10.18 -27.88 10.61
N LEU A 240 -10.79 -27.79 9.44
CA LEU A 240 -11.72 -28.80 8.92
C LEU A 240 -11.02 -29.99 8.30
N LYS A 241 -9.68 -30.03 8.20
CA LYS A 241 -8.88 -31.04 7.50
C LYS A 241 -9.33 -31.25 6.03
N LYS A 242 -9.72 -30.16 5.39
CA LYS A 242 -10.17 -30.15 4.00
C LYS A 242 -9.10 -29.60 3.03
N ALA A 243 -7.85 -29.44 3.47
CA ALA A 243 -6.74 -29.09 2.58
C ALA A 243 -6.68 -30.07 1.40
N ASN A 244 -6.45 -29.57 0.20
CA ASN A 244 -6.49 -30.29 -1.08
C ASN A 244 -7.90 -30.80 -1.53
N ILE A 245 -8.93 -30.71 -0.70
CA ILE A 245 -10.32 -31.00 -1.09
C ILE A 245 -10.99 -29.70 -1.58
N ILE A 246 -10.91 -28.65 -0.76
CA ILE A 246 -11.36 -27.31 -1.12
C ILE A 246 -10.14 -26.49 -1.49
N LYS A 247 -10.12 -25.95 -2.70
CA LYS A 247 -8.98 -25.15 -3.20
C LYS A 247 -9.09 -23.71 -2.73
N ILE A 248 -7.93 -23.06 -2.54
CA ILE A 248 -7.85 -21.61 -2.25
C ILE A 248 -7.04 -20.96 -3.36
N ILE A 249 -7.63 -19.95 -3.98
CA ILE A 249 -6.95 -19.01 -4.85
C ILE A 249 -6.99 -17.66 -4.14
N GLY A 250 -5.84 -17.07 -3.90
CA GLY A 250 -5.75 -15.92 -3.00
C GLY A 250 -5.04 -14.71 -3.59
N PHE A 251 -4.87 -13.72 -2.76
CA PHE A 251 -4.29 -12.45 -3.12
C PHE A 251 -3.25 -12.04 -2.06
N ASP A 252 -2.17 -11.38 -2.49
CA ASP A 252 -1.01 -10.98 -1.73
C ASP A 252 0.05 -12.11 -1.54
N SER A 253 1.05 -11.87 -0.68
CA SER A 253 2.16 -12.80 -0.46
C SER A 253 2.79 -12.60 0.92
N THR A 254 1.96 -12.58 1.95
CA THR A 254 2.47 -12.56 3.32
C THR A 254 3.35 -13.80 3.59
N PRO A 255 4.27 -13.75 4.56
CA PRO A 255 5.08 -14.92 4.89
C PRO A 255 4.24 -16.15 5.25
N GLU A 256 3.01 -15.96 5.74
CA GLU A 256 2.10 -17.05 6.08
C GLU A 256 1.45 -17.64 4.84
N GLU A 257 0.97 -16.81 3.92
CA GLU A 257 0.43 -17.27 2.64
C GLU A 257 1.45 -18.05 1.83
N ILE A 258 2.71 -17.59 1.78
CA ILE A 258 3.79 -18.31 1.11
C ILE A 258 3.99 -19.70 1.72
N ARG A 259 4.00 -19.81 3.07
CA ARG A 259 4.07 -21.12 3.75
C ARG A 259 2.88 -22.02 3.41
N TYR A 260 1.69 -21.44 3.19
CA TYR A 260 0.51 -22.20 2.78
C TYR A 260 0.57 -22.66 1.33
N VAL A 261 1.18 -21.87 0.42
CA VAL A 261 1.46 -22.32 -0.94
C VAL A 261 2.47 -23.48 -0.93
N GLU A 262 3.57 -23.37 -0.19
CA GLU A 262 4.57 -24.44 -0.06
C GLU A 262 3.96 -25.77 0.46
N LYS A 263 2.91 -25.68 1.30
CA LYS A 263 2.19 -26.83 1.88
C LYS A 263 0.99 -27.30 1.06
N ASP A 264 0.77 -26.75 -0.12
CA ASP A 264 -0.40 -27.06 -0.98
C ASP A 264 -1.77 -26.73 -0.32
N ILE A 265 -1.80 -25.83 0.65
CA ILE A 265 -3.05 -25.35 1.27
C ILE A 265 -3.66 -24.27 0.39
N ILE A 266 -2.85 -23.36 -0.12
CA ILE A 266 -3.20 -22.36 -1.13
C ILE A 266 -2.60 -22.80 -2.46
N GLN A 267 -3.39 -22.79 -3.53
CA GLN A 267 -2.96 -23.29 -4.84
C GLN A 267 -2.35 -22.22 -5.72
N SER A 268 -2.75 -20.96 -5.54
CA SER A 268 -2.22 -19.83 -6.31
C SER A 268 -2.48 -18.52 -5.59
N LEU A 269 -1.58 -17.55 -5.78
CA LEU A 269 -1.71 -16.18 -5.26
C LEU A 269 -1.48 -15.18 -6.39
N VAL A 270 -2.27 -14.12 -6.41
CA VAL A 270 -1.99 -12.90 -7.17
C VAL A 270 -1.25 -11.93 -6.28
N VAL A 271 0.00 -11.66 -6.58
CA VAL A 271 0.93 -10.90 -5.74
C VAL A 271 1.09 -9.48 -6.26
N GLN A 272 1.03 -8.50 -5.37
CA GLN A 272 1.25 -7.08 -5.62
C GLN A 272 2.70 -6.66 -5.31
N ASN A 273 2.98 -5.36 -5.48
CA ASN A 273 4.27 -4.76 -5.15
C ASN A 273 4.14 -3.64 -4.09
N PRO A 274 3.86 -3.99 -2.83
CA PRO A 274 3.59 -3.01 -1.77
C PRO A 274 4.80 -2.11 -1.46
N PHE A 275 6.04 -2.61 -1.56
CA PHE A 275 7.23 -1.78 -1.38
C PHE A 275 7.27 -0.63 -2.39
N SER A 276 7.00 -0.92 -3.67
CA SER A 276 6.97 0.10 -4.71
C SER A 276 5.86 1.13 -4.49
N MET A 277 4.71 0.72 -3.93
CA MET A 277 3.62 1.66 -3.61
C MET A 277 4.06 2.69 -2.57
N GLY A 278 4.69 2.24 -1.49
CA GLY A 278 5.21 3.14 -0.44
C GLY A 278 6.33 4.03 -0.94
N TYR A 279 7.33 3.45 -1.61
CA TYR A 279 8.47 4.19 -2.14
C TYR A 279 8.05 5.26 -3.16
N LEU A 280 7.26 4.88 -4.17
CA LEU A 280 6.82 5.80 -5.21
C LEU A 280 5.80 6.81 -4.68
N GLY A 281 4.99 6.45 -3.68
CA GLY A 281 4.08 7.36 -2.99
C GLY A 281 4.83 8.55 -2.40
N VAL A 282 5.86 8.28 -1.61
CA VAL A 282 6.71 9.32 -1.01
C VAL A 282 7.54 10.05 -2.07
N LYS A 283 8.13 9.33 -3.04
CA LYS A 283 8.87 9.95 -4.15
C LYS A 283 8.03 10.98 -4.89
N TYR A 284 6.82 10.61 -5.31
CA TYR A 284 5.99 11.55 -6.09
C TYR A 284 5.34 12.63 -5.20
N ALA A 285 5.20 12.40 -3.89
CA ALA A 285 4.88 13.47 -2.95
C ALA A 285 6.00 14.50 -2.91
N TYR A 286 7.27 14.06 -2.81
CA TYR A 286 8.45 14.91 -2.86
C TYR A 286 8.54 15.68 -4.19
N ASP A 287 8.38 15.00 -5.33
CA ASP A 287 8.38 15.63 -6.64
C ASP A 287 7.29 16.73 -6.73
N ALA A 288 6.08 16.43 -6.20
CA ALA A 288 4.96 17.37 -6.21
C ALA A 288 5.19 18.60 -5.32
N ILE A 289 5.84 18.45 -4.15
CA ILE A 289 6.28 19.57 -3.29
C ILE A 289 7.23 20.50 -4.06
N ASN A 290 8.14 19.92 -4.84
CA ASN A 290 9.11 20.67 -5.64
C ASN A 290 8.53 21.19 -6.98
N ASN A 291 7.21 21.08 -7.19
CA ASN A 291 6.53 21.47 -8.41
C ASN A 291 7.00 20.70 -9.67
N GLU A 292 7.55 19.50 -9.48
CA GLU A 292 7.89 18.61 -10.56
C GLU A 292 6.65 17.90 -11.11
N LYS A 293 6.73 17.46 -12.35
CA LYS A 293 5.62 16.76 -13.01
C LYS A 293 5.57 15.30 -12.53
N VAL A 294 4.45 14.88 -11.97
CA VAL A 294 4.19 13.49 -11.58
C VAL A 294 3.22 12.82 -12.58
N PRO A 295 3.37 11.51 -12.87
CA PRO A 295 2.42 10.77 -13.68
C PRO A 295 1.06 10.68 -12.99
N LYS A 296 -0.02 10.65 -13.77
CA LYS A 296 -1.38 10.56 -13.20
C LYS A 296 -1.69 9.19 -12.61
N ILE A 297 -1.20 8.14 -13.23
CA ILE A 297 -1.40 6.74 -12.83
C ILE A 297 -0.07 6.00 -12.98
N VAL A 298 0.27 5.21 -11.98
CA VAL A 298 1.42 4.30 -11.99
C VAL A 298 0.96 2.93 -11.55
N ASP A 299 0.91 2.00 -12.48
CA ASP A 299 0.69 0.60 -12.16
C ASP A 299 1.99 -0.01 -11.61
N THR A 300 1.91 -0.55 -10.39
CA THR A 300 3.03 -1.26 -9.76
C THR A 300 3.12 -2.73 -10.17
N GLY A 301 2.18 -3.18 -10.98
CA GLY A 301 2.09 -4.52 -11.51
C GLY A 301 1.55 -5.56 -10.52
N SER A 302 1.16 -6.70 -11.08
CA SER A 302 0.79 -7.90 -10.33
C SER A 302 1.26 -9.16 -11.03
N THR A 303 1.55 -10.21 -10.27
CA THR A 303 2.06 -11.49 -10.80
C THR A 303 1.34 -12.65 -10.13
N VAL A 304 1.03 -13.70 -10.91
CA VAL A 304 0.50 -14.96 -10.36
C VAL A 304 1.67 -15.82 -9.93
N ILE A 305 1.60 -16.34 -8.71
CA ILE A 305 2.54 -17.34 -8.18
C ILE A 305 1.80 -18.59 -7.74
N ASP A 306 2.42 -19.73 -7.93
CA ASP A 306 2.00 -21.03 -7.45
C ASP A 306 3.24 -21.86 -7.06
N LYS A 307 3.01 -23.11 -6.60
CA LYS A 307 4.10 -24.01 -6.21
C LYS A 307 4.86 -24.52 -7.40
#